data_f27a35419fc7f3f37a64c62c11e216d6
#
_entry.id   f27a35419fc7f3f37a64c62c11e216d6
#
_cell.length_a   1.000
_cell.length_b   1.000
_cell.length_c   1.000
_cell.angle_alpha   90.00
_cell.angle_beta   90.00
_cell.angle_gamma   90.00
#
_symmetry.space_group_name_H-M   'P 1'
#
loop_
_entity.id
_entity.type
_entity.pdbx_description
1 polymer ?
#
loop_
_entity_poly.entity_id
_entity_poly.type
_entity_poly.pdbx_seq_one_letter_code
_entity_poly.pdbx_strand_id
1 'polypeptide(L)'
;MEIKRIPTAGMAANSYLLVSGNEAAIVDPSAPPDAVEKLLGGGTVRFILLTHVHFDHVLTLDETRRAFSAPLLVHVGDADALSDPCRSLFLPFFGERKTFAPADRLLNGGDGIELGSETLKVVSTPGHTPGSVCYLADTFIVTGDTLFARSIGRVDFPGGDSREMSRSLRKFRELGGSLTIYPGHEDSDLLSNVLKFNPYMNGEL
;
A
#
# COMPACT_ATOMS: atom_id res chain seq x y z
N MET A 1 1.54 10.26 -14.08
CA MET A 1 1.04 10.30 -12.67
C MET A 1 2.15 10.79 -11.76
N GLU A 2 1.87 11.76 -10.90
CA GLU A 2 2.80 12.22 -9.88
C GLU A 2 2.56 11.43 -8.57
N ILE A 3 3.63 11.14 -7.83
CA ILE A 3 3.53 10.55 -6.50
C ILE A 3 4.21 11.46 -5.47
N LYS A 4 3.53 11.73 -4.36
CA LYS A 4 4.03 12.55 -3.25
C LYS A 4 3.97 11.72 -1.96
N ARG A 5 5.08 11.61 -1.24
CA ARG A 5 5.06 11.04 0.11
C ARG A 5 4.43 12.05 1.07
N ILE A 6 3.42 11.61 1.79
CA ILE A 6 2.75 12.42 2.82
C ILE A 6 3.56 12.26 4.11
N PRO A 7 3.93 13.35 4.82
CA PRO A 7 4.66 13.25 6.08
C PRO A 7 3.88 12.45 7.12
N THR A 8 4.51 11.41 7.65
CA THR A 8 4.00 10.56 8.73
C THR A 8 4.92 10.63 9.94
N ALA A 9 4.50 10.15 11.11
CA ALA A 9 5.29 10.15 12.33
C ALA A 9 5.08 8.87 13.15
N GLY A 10 6.01 8.59 14.04
CA GLY A 10 5.92 7.46 14.97
C GLY A 10 6.03 6.11 14.26
N MET A 11 5.06 5.23 14.50
CA MET A 11 4.99 3.89 13.89
C MET A 11 4.19 3.85 12.59
N ALA A 12 3.77 5.01 12.06
CA ALA A 12 3.01 5.08 10.82
C ALA A 12 3.85 4.63 9.62
N ALA A 13 3.25 3.83 8.76
CA ALA A 13 3.81 3.49 7.47
C ALA A 13 3.92 4.74 6.56
N ASN A 14 4.67 4.64 5.48
CA ASN A 14 4.68 5.64 4.44
C ASN A 14 3.28 5.75 3.81
N SER A 15 2.77 6.96 3.77
CA SER A 15 1.51 7.28 3.12
C SER A 15 1.78 8.07 1.84
N TYR A 16 1.05 7.81 0.78
CA TYR A 16 1.30 8.46 -0.51
C TYR A 16 0.05 9.12 -1.08
N LEU A 17 0.26 10.25 -1.74
CA LEU A 17 -0.74 10.91 -2.57
C LEU A 17 -0.35 10.73 -4.04
N LEU A 18 -1.16 10.00 -4.79
CA LEU A 18 -1.04 9.82 -6.24
C LEU A 18 -1.89 10.88 -6.93
N VAL A 19 -1.34 11.61 -7.88
CA VAL A 19 -2.03 12.72 -8.54
C VAL A 19 -1.97 12.56 -10.06
N SER A 20 -3.13 12.65 -10.71
CA SER A 20 -3.26 12.72 -12.17
C SER A 20 -4.26 13.83 -12.53
N GLY A 21 -3.75 14.92 -13.09
CA GLY A 21 -4.54 16.13 -13.35
C GLY A 21 -5.10 16.73 -12.07
N ASN A 22 -6.43 16.82 -11.96
CA ASN A 22 -7.13 17.33 -10.77
C ASN A 22 -7.66 16.22 -9.84
N GLU A 23 -7.35 14.98 -10.14
CA GLU A 23 -7.78 13.82 -9.35
C GLU A 23 -6.61 13.23 -8.57
N ALA A 24 -6.90 12.75 -7.36
CA ALA A 24 -5.90 12.13 -6.49
C ALA A 24 -6.43 10.85 -5.85
N ALA A 25 -5.50 9.96 -5.48
CA ALA A 25 -5.76 8.81 -4.62
C ALA A 25 -4.79 8.83 -3.44
N ILE A 26 -5.29 8.51 -2.24
CA ILE A 26 -4.48 8.34 -1.03
C ILE A 26 -4.16 6.86 -0.91
N VAL A 27 -2.89 6.50 -0.77
CA VAL A 27 -2.47 5.12 -0.49
C VAL A 27 -2.02 5.04 0.96
N ASP A 28 -2.55 4.06 1.68
CA ASP A 28 -2.25 3.74 3.08
C ASP A 28 -2.39 4.96 4.00
N PRO A 29 -3.63 5.34 4.38
CA PRO A 29 -3.92 6.56 5.13
C PRO A 29 -3.41 6.46 6.58
N SER A 30 -2.14 6.79 6.78
CA SER A 30 -1.44 6.84 8.07
C SER A 30 -1.00 8.23 8.46
N ALA A 31 -1.18 9.21 7.56
CA ALA A 31 -0.96 10.62 7.79
C ALA A 31 -2.29 11.34 8.11
N PRO A 32 -2.27 12.41 8.93
CA PRO A 32 -3.48 13.17 9.21
C PRO A 32 -4.02 13.87 7.95
N PRO A 33 -5.36 14.03 7.80
CA PRO A 33 -5.99 14.61 6.61
C PRO A 33 -5.47 15.99 6.21
N ASP A 34 -5.10 16.85 7.17
CA ASP A 34 -4.55 18.18 6.90
C ASP A 34 -3.19 18.14 6.19
N ALA A 35 -2.41 17.09 6.39
CA ALA A 35 -1.16 16.87 5.65
C ALA A 35 -1.45 16.50 4.18
N VAL A 36 -2.53 15.75 3.94
CA VAL A 36 -3.00 15.44 2.58
C VAL A 36 -3.49 16.70 1.89
N GLU A 37 -4.34 17.51 2.54
CA GLU A 37 -4.90 18.76 1.99
C GLU A 37 -3.81 19.72 1.52
N LYS A 38 -2.74 19.87 2.30
CA LYS A 38 -1.57 20.71 1.94
C LYS A 38 -0.88 20.27 0.64
N LEU A 39 -0.85 18.96 0.36
CA LEU A 39 -0.22 18.40 -0.83
C LEU A 39 -1.16 18.33 -2.02
N LEU A 40 -2.48 18.25 -1.77
CA LEU A 40 -3.52 18.08 -2.77
C LEU A 40 -3.66 19.33 -3.68
N GLY A 41 -3.45 20.52 -3.14
CA GLY A 41 -3.43 21.76 -3.92
C GLY A 41 -4.75 22.11 -4.59
N GLY A 42 -5.90 21.71 -4.00
CA GLY A 42 -7.25 22.00 -4.50
C GLY A 42 -7.83 20.94 -5.44
N GLY A 43 -7.13 19.82 -5.66
CA GLY A 43 -7.66 18.67 -6.40
C GLY A 43 -8.74 17.90 -5.61
N THR A 44 -9.24 16.82 -6.19
CA THR A 44 -10.26 15.95 -5.59
C THR A 44 -9.71 14.57 -5.29
N VAL A 45 -9.85 14.11 -4.05
CA VAL A 45 -9.52 12.72 -3.69
C VAL A 45 -10.63 11.80 -4.22
N ARG A 46 -10.28 10.94 -5.17
CA ARG A 46 -11.20 10.00 -5.81
C ARG A 46 -11.28 8.67 -5.08
N PHE A 47 -10.15 8.23 -4.50
CA PHE A 47 -10.03 6.92 -3.87
C PHE A 47 -9.13 6.96 -2.65
N ILE A 48 -9.42 6.09 -1.69
CA ILE A 48 -8.51 5.66 -0.64
C ILE A 48 -8.15 4.21 -0.97
N LEU A 49 -6.87 3.92 -1.14
CA LEU A 49 -6.34 2.62 -1.56
C LEU A 49 -5.53 2.02 -0.41
N LEU A 50 -5.72 0.76 -0.08
CA LEU A 50 -4.88 0.06 0.86
C LEU A 50 -3.98 -0.94 0.14
N THR A 51 -2.69 -0.95 0.46
CA THR A 51 -1.80 -2.03 0.04
C THR A 51 -2.11 -3.30 0.82
N HIS A 52 -2.45 -3.17 2.10
CA HIS A 52 -2.94 -4.22 3.01
C HIS A 52 -3.56 -3.59 4.27
N VAL A 53 -4.06 -4.40 5.22
CA VAL A 53 -4.82 -3.89 6.38
C VAL A 53 -4.06 -4.12 7.70
N HIS A 54 -2.79 -3.73 7.82
CA HIS A 54 -2.14 -3.62 9.12
C HIS A 54 -2.31 -2.23 9.73
N PHE A 55 -2.26 -2.16 11.07
CA PHE A 55 -2.60 -0.96 11.84
C PHE A 55 -1.86 0.29 11.38
N ASP A 56 -0.58 0.17 11.10
CA ASP A 56 0.31 1.26 10.73
C ASP A 56 0.04 1.84 9.33
N HIS A 57 -0.68 1.11 8.47
CA HIS A 57 -1.16 1.55 7.16
C HIS A 57 -2.56 2.19 7.20
N VAL A 58 -3.29 2.04 8.31
CA VAL A 58 -4.69 2.48 8.44
C VAL A 58 -4.94 3.37 9.66
N LEU A 59 -3.89 3.98 10.23
CA LEU A 59 -3.97 4.75 11.48
C LEU A 59 -5.02 5.87 11.42
N THR A 60 -5.14 6.55 10.29
CA THR A 60 -6.07 7.67 10.08
C THR A 60 -7.19 7.36 9.08
N LEU A 61 -7.49 6.07 8.84
CA LEU A 61 -8.46 5.66 7.81
C LEU A 61 -9.83 6.28 8.01
N ASP A 62 -10.38 6.25 9.24
CA ASP A 62 -11.70 6.79 9.52
C ASP A 62 -11.75 8.32 9.38
N GLU A 63 -10.70 9.02 9.81
CA GLU A 63 -10.54 10.46 9.66
C GLU A 63 -10.43 10.84 8.18
N THR A 64 -9.65 10.09 7.43
CA THR A 64 -9.43 10.30 5.99
C THR A 64 -10.72 10.06 5.20
N ARG A 65 -11.47 8.99 5.50
CA ARG A 65 -12.78 8.73 4.88
C ARG A 65 -13.76 9.86 5.14
N ARG A 66 -13.82 10.39 6.38
CA ARG A 66 -14.70 11.51 6.73
C ARG A 66 -14.29 12.81 6.06
N ALA A 67 -12.99 13.12 6.03
CA ALA A 67 -12.49 14.38 5.47
C ALA A 67 -12.72 14.47 3.96
N PHE A 68 -12.47 13.39 3.23
CA PHE A 68 -12.50 13.42 1.76
C PHE A 68 -13.76 12.80 1.15
N SER A 69 -14.59 12.09 1.94
CA SER A 69 -15.77 11.35 1.44
C SER A 69 -15.46 10.45 0.24
N ALA A 70 -14.23 9.93 0.18
CA ALA A 70 -13.73 9.11 -0.90
C ALA A 70 -13.96 7.61 -0.61
N PRO A 71 -14.31 6.80 -1.62
CA PRO A 71 -14.49 5.36 -1.44
C PRO A 71 -13.18 4.66 -1.10
N LEU A 72 -13.28 3.70 -0.18
CA LEU A 72 -12.19 2.81 0.23
C LEU A 72 -12.13 1.59 -0.70
N LEU A 73 -10.96 1.33 -1.26
CA LEU A 73 -10.66 0.16 -2.07
C LEU A 73 -9.63 -0.71 -1.36
N VAL A 74 -9.92 -2.02 -1.25
CA VAL A 74 -9.03 -3.01 -0.63
C VAL A 74 -9.09 -4.32 -1.43
N HIS A 75 -8.01 -5.07 -1.44
CA HIS A 75 -7.99 -6.40 -2.08
C HIS A 75 -8.88 -7.38 -1.30
N VAL A 76 -9.60 -8.24 -2.03
CA VAL A 76 -10.55 -9.21 -1.44
C VAL A 76 -9.92 -10.07 -0.33
N GLY A 77 -8.64 -10.41 -0.43
CA GLY A 77 -7.91 -11.22 0.56
C GLY A 77 -7.74 -10.56 1.93
N ASP A 78 -7.84 -9.23 2.00
CA ASP A 78 -7.72 -8.46 3.27
C ASP A 78 -9.02 -7.77 3.69
N ALA A 79 -10.11 -7.94 2.94
CA ALA A 79 -11.38 -7.27 3.25
C ALA A 79 -11.86 -7.55 4.66
N ASP A 80 -11.75 -8.79 5.14
CA ASP A 80 -12.17 -9.21 6.47
C ASP A 80 -11.26 -8.65 7.58
N ALA A 81 -10.00 -8.29 7.26
CA ALA A 81 -9.07 -7.71 8.23
C ALA A 81 -9.52 -6.32 8.72
N LEU A 82 -10.36 -5.59 7.94
CA LEU A 82 -10.98 -4.34 8.39
C LEU A 82 -11.85 -4.53 9.63
N SER A 83 -12.49 -5.68 9.79
CA SER A 83 -13.33 -6.02 10.95
C SER A 83 -12.68 -6.97 11.95
N ASP A 84 -11.46 -7.43 11.69
CA ASP A 84 -10.71 -8.34 12.56
C ASP A 84 -9.48 -7.65 13.18
N PRO A 85 -9.55 -7.23 14.47
CA PRO A 85 -8.44 -6.54 15.12
C PRO A 85 -7.21 -7.44 15.38
N CYS A 86 -7.33 -8.76 15.26
CA CYS A 86 -6.18 -9.66 15.29
C CYS A 86 -5.43 -9.61 13.96
N ARG A 87 -6.13 -9.63 12.83
CA ARG A 87 -5.55 -9.59 11.49
C ARG A 87 -4.98 -8.21 11.16
N SER A 88 -5.66 -7.13 11.58
CA SER A 88 -5.15 -5.75 11.44
C SER A 88 -4.08 -5.41 12.47
N LEU A 89 -3.77 -6.31 13.39
CA LEU A 89 -2.74 -6.21 14.44
C LEU A 89 -3.03 -5.15 15.53
N PHE A 90 -4.16 -4.47 15.55
CA PHE A 90 -4.50 -3.56 16.65
C PHE A 90 -4.57 -4.29 18.00
N LEU A 91 -5.16 -5.47 18.04
CA LEU A 91 -5.28 -6.24 19.29
C LEU A 91 -3.91 -6.76 19.77
N PRO A 92 -3.04 -7.38 18.94
CA PRO A 92 -1.73 -7.83 19.39
C PRO A 92 -0.78 -6.72 19.86
N PHE A 93 -0.81 -5.55 19.20
CA PHE A 93 0.12 -4.47 19.52
C PHE A 93 -0.35 -3.51 20.60
N PHE A 94 -1.67 -3.23 20.66
CA PHE A 94 -2.21 -2.19 21.55
C PHE A 94 -3.26 -2.73 22.53
N GLY A 95 -3.67 -4.00 22.44
CA GLY A 95 -4.80 -4.53 23.20
C GLY A 95 -6.16 -3.96 22.76
N GLU A 96 -6.21 -3.25 21.62
CA GLU A 96 -7.39 -2.56 21.12
C GLU A 96 -8.19 -3.46 20.15
N ARG A 97 -9.52 -3.45 20.31
CA ARG A 97 -10.46 -4.11 19.39
C ARG A 97 -10.95 -3.14 18.31
N LYS A 98 -10.02 -2.36 17.73
CA LYS A 98 -10.35 -1.39 16.68
C LYS A 98 -10.77 -2.13 15.41
N THR A 99 -11.87 -1.68 14.82
CA THR A 99 -12.42 -2.18 13.56
C THR A 99 -12.81 -0.99 12.68
N PHE A 100 -12.91 -1.23 11.39
CA PHE A 100 -13.27 -0.24 10.38
C PHE A 100 -14.53 -0.66 9.64
N ALA A 101 -15.24 0.30 9.07
CA ALA A 101 -16.33 0.02 8.15
C ALA A 101 -15.82 -0.73 6.91
N PRO A 102 -16.66 -1.61 6.31
CA PRO A 102 -16.27 -2.33 5.10
C PRO A 102 -15.75 -1.43 3.98
N ALA A 103 -14.95 -2.00 3.09
CA ALA A 103 -14.54 -1.34 1.87
C ALA A 103 -15.74 -1.09 0.95
N ASP A 104 -15.69 0.03 0.21
CA ASP A 104 -16.73 0.38 -0.77
C ASP A 104 -16.57 -0.41 -2.07
N ARG A 105 -15.32 -0.83 -2.41
CA ARG A 105 -15.01 -1.68 -3.56
C ARG A 105 -13.92 -2.69 -3.21
N LEU A 106 -14.13 -3.93 -3.62
CA LEU A 106 -13.12 -4.98 -3.52
C LEU A 106 -12.31 -5.05 -4.83
N LEU A 107 -11.00 -5.22 -4.66
CA LEU A 107 -10.03 -5.34 -5.74
C LEU A 107 -9.54 -6.77 -5.90
N ASN A 108 -9.18 -7.13 -7.13
CA ASN A 108 -8.47 -8.34 -7.47
C ASN A 108 -7.16 -8.02 -8.20
N GLY A 109 -6.23 -8.97 -8.21
CA GLY A 109 -5.04 -8.83 -9.05
C GLY A 109 -5.40 -8.72 -10.53
N GLY A 110 -4.83 -7.73 -11.21
CA GLY A 110 -5.12 -7.43 -12.62
C GLY A 110 -6.13 -6.31 -12.83
N ASP A 111 -6.87 -5.88 -11.79
CA ASP A 111 -7.80 -4.76 -11.91
C ASP A 111 -7.07 -3.48 -12.29
N GLY A 112 -7.76 -2.61 -13.04
CA GLY A 112 -7.38 -1.24 -13.32
C GLY A 112 -8.16 -0.25 -12.45
N ILE A 113 -7.48 0.77 -11.96
CA ILE A 113 -8.06 1.91 -11.26
C ILE A 113 -7.76 3.16 -12.06
N GLU A 114 -8.80 3.71 -12.69
CA GLU A 114 -8.69 4.95 -13.46
C GLU A 114 -8.55 6.14 -12.51
N LEU A 115 -7.51 6.95 -12.70
CA LEU A 115 -7.26 8.18 -11.96
C LEU A 115 -6.84 9.27 -12.94
N GLY A 116 -7.73 10.23 -13.16
CA GLY A 116 -7.56 11.24 -14.20
C GLY A 116 -7.47 10.61 -15.59
N SER A 117 -6.37 10.83 -16.28
CA SER A 117 -6.10 10.24 -17.61
C SER A 117 -5.21 8.99 -17.57
N GLU A 118 -4.91 8.48 -16.39
CA GLU A 118 -3.96 7.39 -16.19
C GLU A 118 -4.59 6.22 -15.42
N THR A 119 -4.03 5.04 -15.57
CA THR A 119 -4.52 3.81 -14.93
C THR A 119 -3.47 3.26 -13.98
N LEU A 120 -3.87 2.96 -12.74
CA LEU A 120 -3.11 2.15 -11.81
C LEU A 120 -3.49 0.69 -11.98
N LYS A 121 -2.50 -0.17 -12.20
CA LYS A 121 -2.73 -1.62 -12.23
C LYS A 121 -2.56 -2.22 -10.84
N VAL A 122 -3.53 -2.99 -10.39
CA VAL A 122 -3.45 -3.76 -9.14
C VAL A 122 -2.63 -5.03 -9.39
N VAL A 123 -1.50 -5.16 -8.71
CA VAL A 123 -0.66 -6.35 -8.74
C VAL A 123 -0.80 -7.08 -7.41
N SER A 124 -1.47 -8.23 -7.40
CA SER A 124 -1.60 -9.05 -6.18
C SER A 124 -0.22 -9.60 -5.79
N THR A 125 0.19 -9.37 -4.56
CA THR A 125 1.49 -9.77 -4.00
C THR A 125 1.34 -10.38 -2.61
N PRO A 126 0.57 -11.50 -2.47
CA PRO A 126 0.38 -12.15 -1.18
C PRO A 126 1.70 -12.61 -0.57
N GLY A 127 1.72 -12.70 0.77
CA GLY A 127 2.86 -13.20 1.52
C GLY A 127 3.10 -12.45 2.84
N HIS A 128 3.03 -11.13 2.86
CA HIS A 128 2.97 -10.36 4.09
C HIS A 128 1.57 -10.46 4.72
N THR A 129 0.54 -10.22 3.90
CA THR A 129 -0.84 -10.60 4.17
C THR A 129 -1.41 -11.36 2.97
N PRO A 130 -2.57 -12.06 3.11
CA PRO A 130 -3.23 -12.71 1.99
C PRO A 130 -3.71 -11.73 0.91
N GLY A 131 -4.04 -10.51 1.30
CA GLY A 131 -4.54 -9.45 0.44
C GLY A 131 -3.54 -8.37 0.08
N SER A 132 -2.25 -8.57 0.36
CA SER A 132 -1.21 -7.61 -0.04
C SER A 132 -1.22 -7.37 -1.54
N VAL A 133 -1.18 -6.09 -1.93
CA VAL A 133 -1.12 -5.65 -3.33
C VAL A 133 -0.08 -4.55 -3.53
N CYS A 134 0.41 -4.45 -4.75
CA CYS A 134 1.14 -3.29 -5.23
C CYS A 134 0.30 -2.51 -6.25
N TYR A 135 0.50 -1.20 -6.31
CA TYR A 135 -0.13 -0.33 -7.31
C TYR A 135 0.91 0.12 -8.32
N LEU A 136 0.81 -0.39 -9.54
CA LEU A 136 1.75 -0.14 -10.63
C LEU A 136 1.24 0.98 -11.54
N ALA A 137 2.05 2.01 -11.70
CA ALA A 137 1.93 3.06 -12.71
C ALA A 137 3.05 2.93 -13.76
N ASP A 138 3.08 3.80 -14.77
CA ASP A 138 4.06 3.72 -15.86
C ASP A 138 5.52 3.89 -15.39
N THR A 139 5.77 4.71 -14.36
CA THR A 139 7.12 5.07 -13.91
C THR A 139 7.46 4.63 -12.50
N PHE A 140 6.46 4.17 -11.74
CA PHE A 140 6.66 3.75 -10.35
C PHE A 140 5.72 2.60 -9.95
N ILE A 141 6.04 1.99 -8.82
CA ILE A 141 5.18 1.01 -8.16
C ILE A 141 5.17 1.28 -6.65
N VAL A 142 3.95 1.40 -6.07
CA VAL A 142 3.79 1.42 -4.61
C VAL A 142 3.75 -0.03 -4.14
N THR A 143 4.68 -0.42 -3.29
CA THR A 143 4.91 -1.83 -2.95
C THR A 143 4.35 -2.25 -1.59
N GLY A 144 3.87 -1.29 -0.78
CA GLY A 144 3.48 -1.59 0.60
C GLY A 144 4.57 -2.39 1.31
N ASP A 145 4.16 -3.41 2.04
CA ASP A 145 5.07 -4.30 2.77
C ASP A 145 5.44 -5.58 2.00
N THR A 146 5.36 -5.54 0.67
CA THR A 146 5.88 -6.64 -0.14
C THR A 146 7.39 -6.51 -0.34
N LEU A 147 7.87 -5.35 -0.78
CA LEU A 147 9.28 -5.14 -1.15
C LEU A 147 9.76 -3.76 -0.70
N PHE A 148 10.83 -3.73 0.09
CA PHE A 148 11.53 -2.53 0.52
C PHE A 148 12.86 -2.38 -0.24
N ALA A 149 13.55 -1.26 -0.02
CA ALA A 149 14.82 -1.03 -0.70
C ALA A 149 15.89 -2.09 -0.33
N ARG A 150 15.93 -2.55 0.92
CA ARG A 150 16.95 -3.49 1.44
C ARG A 150 16.39 -4.72 2.14
N SER A 151 15.05 -4.80 2.30
CA SER A 151 14.39 -5.91 2.97
C SER A 151 13.03 -6.21 2.33
N ILE A 152 12.23 -7.02 2.99
CA ILE A 152 10.84 -7.35 2.64
C ILE A 152 9.97 -7.26 3.89
N GLY A 153 8.67 -7.17 3.72
CA GLY A 153 7.72 -7.32 4.81
C GLY A 153 7.85 -8.70 5.46
N ARG A 154 7.70 -8.75 6.77
CA ARG A 154 7.73 -10.01 7.53
C ARG A 154 6.56 -10.91 7.15
N VAL A 155 6.75 -12.20 7.33
CA VAL A 155 5.79 -13.25 6.90
C VAL A 155 5.32 -14.14 8.06
N ASP A 156 5.57 -13.73 9.29
CA ASP A 156 5.27 -14.48 10.52
C ASP A 156 4.07 -13.92 11.30
N PHE A 157 3.40 -12.88 10.78
CA PHE A 157 2.13 -12.39 11.30
C PHE A 157 0.94 -13.25 10.83
N PRO A 158 -0.25 -13.13 11.47
CA PRO A 158 -1.44 -13.84 11.05
C PRO A 158 -1.75 -13.65 9.56
N GLY A 159 -1.79 -14.73 8.80
CA GLY A 159 -1.99 -14.71 7.33
C GLY A 159 -0.70 -14.59 6.51
N GLY A 160 0.46 -14.40 7.15
CA GLY A 160 1.75 -14.37 6.47
C GLY A 160 2.14 -15.75 5.89
N ASP A 161 2.79 -15.75 4.73
CA ASP A 161 3.25 -16.97 4.04
C ASP A 161 4.53 -16.68 3.24
N SER A 162 5.64 -17.32 3.65
CA SER A 162 6.94 -17.14 3.02
C SER A 162 7.00 -17.65 1.58
N ARG A 163 6.22 -18.69 1.24
CA ARG A 163 6.18 -19.26 -0.12
C ARG A 163 5.44 -18.32 -1.06
N GLU A 164 4.32 -17.74 -0.59
CA GLU A 164 3.60 -16.73 -1.37
C GLU A 164 4.44 -15.46 -1.52
N MET A 165 5.15 -15.00 -0.47
CA MET A 165 6.09 -13.88 -0.56
C MET A 165 7.15 -14.15 -1.63
N SER A 166 7.76 -15.32 -1.62
CA SER A 166 8.75 -15.72 -2.62
C SER A 166 8.19 -15.70 -4.05
N ARG A 167 6.94 -16.13 -4.26
CA ARG A 167 6.25 -16.03 -5.56
C ARG A 167 5.98 -14.58 -5.96
N SER A 168 5.58 -13.75 -4.99
CA SER A 168 5.31 -12.34 -5.21
C SER A 168 6.55 -11.56 -5.59
N LEU A 169 7.68 -11.82 -4.93
CA LEU A 169 8.97 -11.19 -5.24
C LEU A 169 9.46 -11.50 -6.66
N ARG A 170 9.17 -12.69 -7.21
CA ARG A 170 9.55 -13.02 -8.59
C ARG A 170 8.91 -12.10 -9.62
N LYS A 171 7.70 -11.59 -9.36
CA LYS A 171 7.00 -10.67 -10.27
C LYS A 171 7.80 -9.39 -10.53
N PHE A 172 8.54 -8.90 -9.52
CA PHE A 172 9.35 -7.69 -9.69
C PHE A 172 10.54 -7.88 -10.65
N ARG A 173 11.03 -9.10 -10.83
CA ARG A 173 12.09 -9.39 -11.81
C ARG A 173 11.62 -9.28 -13.26
N GLU A 174 10.30 -9.41 -13.47
CA GLU A 174 9.66 -9.29 -14.79
C GLU A 174 9.33 -7.83 -15.13
N LEU A 175 9.35 -6.93 -14.11
CA LEU A 175 9.13 -5.51 -14.31
C LEU A 175 10.43 -4.83 -14.78
N GLY A 176 10.30 -3.79 -15.59
CA GLY A 176 11.46 -3.02 -16.06
C GLY A 176 12.20 -2.32 -14.91
N GLY A 177 13.53 -2.37 -14.93
CA GLY A 177 14.39 -1.78 -13.88
C GLY A 177 14.35 -0.25 -13.77
N SER A 178 13.68 0.44 -14.68
CA SER A 178 13.48 1.90 -14.64
C SER A 178 12.40 2.39 -13.69
N LEU A 179 11.59 1.48 -13.12
CA LEU A 179 10.58 1.84 -12.13
C LEU A 179 11.23 2.27 -10.82
N THR A 180 10.61 3.24 -10.14
CA THR A 180 10.91 3.56 -8.75
C THR A 180 9.93 2.81 -7.84
N ILE A 181 10.42 2.11 -6.82
CA ILE A 181 9.58 1.52 -5.79
C ILE A 181 9.28 2.56 -4.69
N TYR A 182 8.06 2.53 -4.19
CA TYR A 182 7.58 3.33 -3.06
C TYR A 182 7.02 2.39 -1.99
N PRO A 183 7.84 2.01 -0.99
CA PRO A 183 7.48 0.99 -0.01
C PRO A 183 6.68 1.53 1.17
N GLY A 184 6.04 0.64 1.95
CA GLY A 184 5.38 0.97 3.21
C GLY A 184 6.36 1.45 4.28
N HIS A 185 7.60 0.96 4.24
CA HIS A 185 8.69 1.38 5.13
C HIS A 185 9.98 1.59 4.32
N GLU A 186 10.95 2.24 4.93
CA GLU A 186 12.22 2.68 4.30
C GLU A 186 12.00 3.79 3.25
N ASP A 187 13.05 4.13 2.53
CA ASP A 187 12.99 5.11 1.45
C ASP A 187 12.73 4.44 0.10
N SER A 188 12.25 5.24 -0.86
CA SER A 188 12.13 4.82 -2.25
C SER A 188 13.49 4.58 -2.89
N ASP A 189 13.57 3.65 -3.84
CA ASP A 189 14.78 3.38 -4.62
C ASP A 189 14.39 2.92 -6.03
N LEU A 190 15.32 2.98 -6.99
CA LEU A 190 15.13 2.38 -8.30
C LEU A 190 15.02 0.86 -8.18
N LEU A 191 14.08 0.26 -8.88
CA LEU A 191 13.91 -1.19 -8.88
C LEU A 191 15.19 -1.91 -9.32
N SER A 192 15.97 -1.34 -10.25
CA SER A 192 17.28 -1.90 -10.65
C SER A 192 18.27 -1.99 -9.49
N ASN A 193 18.28 -1.01 -8.57
CA ASN A 193 19.11 -1.05 -7.36
C ASN A 193 18.60 -2.11 -6.38
N VAL A 194 17.27 -2.15 -6.20
CA VAL A 194 16.64 -3.15 -5.32
C VAL A 194 16.93 -4.56 -5.80
N LEU A 195 16.76 -4.84 -7.09
CA LEU A 195 17.09 -6.14 -7.69
C LEU A 195 18.55 -6.52 -7.49
N LYS A 196 19.46 -5.54 -7.44
CA LYS A 196 20.89 -5.77 -7.30
C LYS A 196 21.35 -5.91 -5.85
N PHE A 197 20.79 -5.15 -4.93
CA PHE A 197 21.32 -4.97 -3.59
C PHE A 197 20.45 -5.52 -2.45
N ASN A 198 19.16 -5.80 -2.72
CA ASN A 198 18.29 -6.41 -1.72
C ASN A 198 18.61 -7.92 -1.62
N PRO A 199 18.99 -8.43 -0.43
CA PRO A 199 19.37 -9.83 -0.27
C PRO A 199 18.26 -10.82 -0.61
N TYR A 200 17.00 -10.46 -0.43
CA TYR A 200 15.84 -11.29 -0.79
C TYR A 200 15.57 -11.34 -2.29
N MET A 201 16.12 -10.39 -3.05
CA MET A 201 16.03 -10.41 -4.51
C MET A 201 17.20 -11.15 -5.16
N ASN A 202 18.32 -11.33 -4.47
CA ASN A 202 19.54 -11.95 -4.98
C ASN A 202 19.76 -13.40 -4.50
N GLY A 203 19.04 -13.83 -3.46
CA GLY A 203 19.08 -15.18 -2.92
C GLY A 203 17.96 -16.07 -3.44
N GLU A 204 18.09 -17.37 -3.26
CA GLU A 204 16.94 -18.28 -3.22
C GLU A 204 16.31 -18.17 -1.83
N LEU A 205 15.04 -17.76 -1.77
CA LEU A 205 14.25 -17.81 -0.54
C LEU A 205 13.85 -19.25 -0.24
#